data_3216e3f21952148c5dc575c18e16ea39
#
_entry.id   3216e3f21952148c5dc575c18e16ea39
#
_cell.length_a   1.000
_cell.length_b   1.000
_cell.length_c   1.000
_cell.angle_alpha   90.00
_cell.angle_beta   90.00
_cell.angle_gamma   90.00
#
_symmetry.space_group_name_H-M   'P 1'
#
loop_
_entity.id
_entity.type
_entity.pdbx_description
1 polymer ?
#
loop_
_entity_poly.entity_id
_entity_poly.type
_entity_poly.pdbx_seq_one_letter_code
_entity_poly.pdbx_strand_id
1 'polypeptide(L)'
;MVLVMVTYPQRLRYTHRVFIYKQINTIFSGLASASMTIVGYPAVDFKLAITSDKACRIKVVGSLDGTSITERISFSTAGTQYTTNTFDTITVLSSGYYESGALLEIGAVDAVGMPITWKQTYGPYRAEFGQMGGMSAQVEANALGLGSKIVHYVRIERRAPLSKDMTFSVNGYDDQIFVPVSDFENISTPPNYIPQEWAFRATKKQDGDE
;
A
#
# COMPACT_ATOMS: atom_id res chain seq x y z
N MET A 1 6.16 -4.57 -52.85
CA MET A 1 5.73 -3.65 -51.78
C MET A 1 5.00 -4.49 -50.76
N VAL A 2 5.67 -4.90 -49.70
CA VAL A 2 5.09 -5.73 -48.62
C VAL A 2 4.41 -4.79 -47.63
N LEU A 3 3.09 -4.87 -47.55
CA LEU A 3 2.31 -4.14 -46.58
C LEU A 3 2.48 -4.82 -45.22
N VAL A 4 3.34 -4.27 -44.36
CA VAL A 4 3.42 -4.70 -42.97
C VAL A 4 2.17 -4.15 -42.27
N MET A 5 1.16 -4.99 -42.09
CA MET A 5 0.07 -4.69 -41.17
C MET A 5 0.64 -4.60 -39.76
N VAL A 6 0.84 -3.38 -39.28
CA VAL A 6 1.06 -3.13 -37.87
C VAL A 6 -0.27 -3.41 -37.15
N THR A 7 -0.43 -4.61 -36.62
CA THR A 7 -1.52 -4.91 -35.71
C THR A 7 -1.34 -4.05 -34.46
N TYR A 8 -2.16 -3.02 -34.33
CA TYR A 8 -2.23 -2.24 -33.11
C TYR A 8 -2.52 -3.21 -31.96
N PRO A 9 -1.76 -3.14 -30.84
CA PRO A 9 -2.06 -3.97 -29.69
C PRO A 9 -3.51 -3.70 -29.28
N GLN A 10 -4.27 -4.77 -29.19
CA GLN A 10 -5.67 -4.71 -28.77
C GLN A 10 -5.72 -3.93 -27.45
N ARG A 11 -6.65 -2.99 -27.35
CA ARG A 11 -6.92 -2.26 -26.10
C ARG A 11 -7.12 -3.30 -25.01
N LEU A 12 -6.24 -3.31 -24.02
CA LEU A 12 -6.35 -4.17 -22.85
C LEU A 12 -7.74 -3.99 -22.24
N ARG A 13 -8.52 -5.04 -22.26
CA ARG A 13 -9.82 -5.04 -21.62
C ARG A 13 -9.58 -5.36 -20.15
N TYR A 14 -9.49 -4.35 -19.34
CA TYR A 14 -9.52 -4.49 -17.89
C TYR A 14 -10.85 -5.10 -17.47
N THR A 15 -10.86 -6.40 -17.28
CA THR A 15 -12.07 -7.17 -16.97
C THR A 15 -12.30 -7.27 -15.47
N HIS A 16 -11.28 -6.97 -14.67
CA HIS A 16 -11.29 -7.20 -13.24
C HIS A 16 -11.02 -5.92 -12.43
N ARG A 17 -11.46 -5.97 -11.18
CA ARG A 17 -11.11 -5.01 -10.14
C ARG A 17 -10.25 -5.70 -9.10
N VAL A 18 -9.16 -5.07 -8.72
CA VAL A 18 -8.20 -5.58 -7.75
C VAL A 18 -8.19 -4.66 -6.54
N PHE A 19 -8.30 -5.27 -5.36
CA PHE A 19 -8.10 -4.61 -4.08
C PHE A 19 -6.77 -5.11 -3.50
N ILE A 20 -5.88 -4.19 -3.20
CA ILE A 20 -4.56 -4.48 -2.64
C ILE A 20 -4.61 -4.29 -1.14
N TYR A 21 -4.02 -5.21 -0.41
CA TYR A 21 -3.91 -5.19 1.04
C TYR A 21 -2.44 -5.15 1.43
N LYS A 22 -2.09 -4.21 2.30
CA LYS A 22 -0.75 -4.11 2.88
C LYS A 22 -0.84 -4.05 4.38
N GLN A 23 0.12 -4.68 5.05
CA GLN A 23 0.36 -4.42 6.46
C GLN A 23 1.14 -3.12 6.57
N ILE A 24 0.63 -2.17 7.32
CA ILE A 24 1.28 -0.89 7.60
C ILE A 24 1.27 -0.63 9.10
N ASN A 25 2.22 0.18 9.55
CA ASN A 25 2.31 0.69 10.92
C ASN A 25 2.44 2.21 10.95
N THR A 26 2.43 2.86 9.77
CA THR A 26 2.69 4.29 9.61
C THR A 26 1.39 5.02 9.30
N ILE A 27 1.05 6.01 10.13
CA ILE A 27 -0.10 6.90 9.95
C ILE A 27 0.27 8.05 9.01
N PHE A 28 1.49 8.55 9.13
CA PHE A 28 2.03 9.61 8.29
C PHE A 28 3.55 9.48 8.16
N SER A 29 4.08 9.71 6.96
CA SER A 29 5.51 9.89 6.71
C SER A 29 5.71 10.96 5.65
N GLY A 30 6.50 11.98 5.94
CA GLY A 30 6.77 13.08 5.02
C GLY A 30 7.20 14.37 5.69
N LEU A 31 7.16 15.45 4.91
CA LEU A 31 7.50 16.79 5.41
C LEU A 31 6.41 17.32 6.36
N ALA A 32 6.86 17.94 7.45
CA ALA A 32 5.99 18.68 8.36
C ALA A 32 5.26 19.80 7.60
N SER A 33 3.96 19.90 7.78
CA SER A 33 3.13 20.90 7.11
C SER A 33 1.92 21.30 7.96
N ALA A 34 1.26 22.38 7.57
CA ALA A 34 0.03 22.84 8.23
C ALA A 34 -1.14 21.85 8.10
N SER A 35 -1.07 20.94 7.13
CA SER A 35 -2.04 19.86 6.94
C SER A 35 -1.31 18.62 6.43
N MET A 36 -1.40 17.53 7.16
CA MET A 36 -0.75 16.26 6.84
C MET A 36 -1.81 15.21 6.55
N THR A 37 -1.63 14.49 5.43
CA THR A 37 -2.60 13.47 5.01
C THR A 37 -2.39 12.18 5.79
N ILE A 38 -3.42 11.75 6.49
CA ILE A 38 -3.43 10.49 7.23
C ILE A 38 -3.60 9.35 6.23
N VAL A 39 -2.68 8.39 6.24
CA VAL A 39 -2.74 7.18 5.38
C VAL A 39 -3.81 6.21 5.88
N GLY A 40 -3.90 6.05 7.20
CA GLY A 40 -4.84 5.19 7.89
C GLY A 40 -4.44 5.03 9.36
N TYR A 41 -5.20 4.28 10.13
CA TYR A 41 -4.89 3.93 11.52
C TYR A 41 -5.52 2.56 11.87
N PRO A 42 -5.05 1.87 12.94
CA PRO A 42 -5.61 0.58 13.33
C PRO A 42 -7.06 0.70 13.80
N ALA A 43 -7.81 -0.41 13.75
CA ALA A 43 -9.19 -0.49 14.26
C ALA A 43 -9.26 -0.86 15.76
N VAL A 44 -8.20 -0.55 16.50
CA VAL A 44 -8.08 -0.75 17.96
C VAL A 44 -7.56 0.54 18.56
N ASP A 45 -7.70 0.71 19.86
CA ASP A 45 -7.17 1.87 20.58
C ASP A 45 -5.64 1.91 20.49
N PHE A 46 -5.09 3.10 20.24
CA PHE A 46 -3.66 3.28 20.02
C PHE A 46 -3.16 4.62 20.55
N LYS A 47 -1.87 4.68 20.82
CA LYS A 47 -1.11 5.94 20.99
C LYS A 47 -0.31 6.22 19.74
N LEU A 48 0.23 7.43 19.62
CA LEU A 48 1.13 7.78 18.54
C LEU A 48 2.58 7.80 19.02
N ALA A 49 3.46 7.17 18.25
CA ALA A 49 4.87 7.43 18.28
C ALA A 49 5.17 8.44 17.15
N ILE A 50 5.68 9.59 17.50
CA ILE A 50 5.99 10.68 16.57
C ILE A 50 7.50 10.89 16.58
N THR A 51 8.15 10.68 15.46
CA THR A 51 9.57 10.94 15.26
C THR A 51 9.75 12.14 14.37
N SER A 52 10.60 13.07 14.77
CA SER A 52 11.00 14.23 13.99
C SER A 52 12.52 14.32 13.90
N ASP A 53 13.04 14.72 12.75
CA ASP A 53 14.46 14.98 12.52
C ASP A 53 14.89 16.40 12.89
N LYS A 54 13.92 17.32 13.16
CA LYS A 54 14.14 18.73 13.50
C LYS A 54 13.11 19.26 14.48
N ALA A 55 13.33 20.49 14.93
CA ALA A 55 12.37 21.20 15.79
C ALA A 55 11.03 21.41 15.07
N CYS A 56 9.94 21.02 15.74
CA CYS A 56 8.59 21.22 15.22
C CYS A 56 7.55 21.14 16.35
N ARG A 57 6.32 21.57 16.07
CA ARG A 57 5.16 21.41 16.96
C ARG A 57 4.03 20.75 16.21
N ILE A 58 3.61 19.61 16.72
CA ILE A 58 2.57 18.80 16.11
C ILE A 58 1.29 18.93 16.92
N LYS A 59 0.19 19.17 16.22
CA LYS A 59 -1.17 19.08 16.77
C LYS A 59 -1.83 17.82 16.22
N VAL A 60 -2.30 16.99 17.12
CA VAL A 60 -3.11 15.82 16.84
C VAL A 60 -4.54 16.10 17.32
N VAL A 61 -5.52 15.84 16.48
CA VAL A 61 -6.94 15.81 16.85
C VAL A 61 -7.50 14.45 16.48
N GLY A 62 -8.20 13.86 17.41
CA GLY A 62 -8.82 12.54 17.24
C GLY A 62 -9.95 12.36 18.24
N SER A 63 -10.36 11.13 18.43
CA SER A 63 -11.32 10.74 19.45
C SER A 63 -10.91 9.45 20.17
N LEU A 64 -11.56 9.22 21.29
CA LEU A 64 -11.63 7.95 22.00
C LEU A 64 -13.07 7.80 22.51
N ASP A 65 -13.74 6.71 22.17
CA ASP A 65 -15.14 6.44 22.52
C ASP A 65 -16.08 7.61 22.16
N GLY A 66 -15.86 8.24 20.99
CA GLY A 66 -16.62 9.38 20.50
C GLY A 66 -16.30 10.71 21.21
N THR A 67 -15.42 10.74 22.21
CA THR A 67 -14.98 11.95 22.88
C THR A 67 -13.80 12.57 22.15
N SER A 68 -13.93 13.82 21.70
CA SER A 68 -12.87 14.52 20.97
C SER A 68 -11.67 14.83 21.87
N ILE A 69 -10.48 14.52 21.39
CA ILE A 69 -9.20 14.72 22.06
C ILE A 69 -8.32 15.58 21.19
N THR A 70 -7.66 16.57 21.79
CA THR A 70 -6.62 17.36 21.13
C THR A 70 -5.34 17.28 21.95
N GLU A 71 -4.25 16.90 21.32
CA GLU A 71 -2.92 16.87 21.95
C GLU A 71 -1.91 17.68 21.13
N ARG A 72 -0.96 18.32 21.83
CA ARG A 72 0.14 19.05 21.20
C ARG A 72 1.45 18.53 21.72
N ILE A 73 2.35 18.21 20.77
CA ILE A 73 3.69 17.68 21.04
C ILE A 73 4.69 18.64 20.44
N SER A 74 5.75 18.94 21.20
CA SER A 74 6.77 19.90 20.79
C SER A 74 8.15 19.24 20.81
N PHE A 75 8.85 19.34 19.69
CA PHE A 75 10.23 18.93 19.52
C PHE A 75 11.12 20.17 19.51
N SER A 76 12.09 20.22 20.39
CA SER A 76 13.16 21.24 20.36
C SER A 76 14.34 20.81 19.49
N THR A 77 14.52 19.51 19.30
CA THR A 77 15.54 18.85 18.49
C THR A 77 14.96 17.56 17.89
N ALA A 78 15.75 16.89 17.07
CA ALA A 78 15.40 15.54 16.57
C ALA A 78 15.13 14.57 17.72
N GLY A 79 14.18 13.66 17.54
CA GLY A 79 13.83 12.64 18.51
C GLY A 79 12.47 12.00 18.29
N THR A 80 12.11 11.09 19.19
CA THR A 80 10.80 10.44 19.21
C THR A 80 10.06 10.78 20.49
N GLN A 81 8.79 11.11 20.37
CA GLN A 81 7.89 11.34 21.51
C GLN A 81 6.60 10.54 21.30
N TYR A 82 5.94 10.23 22.40
CA TYR A 82 4.68 9.50 22.41
C TYR A 82 3.55 10.39 22.89
N THR A 83 2.36 10.19 22.32
CA THR A 83 1.16 10.84 22.87
C THR A 83 0.88 10.32 24.28
N THR A 84 0.39 11.24 25.12
CA THR A 84 -0.12 10.87 26.46
C THR A 84 -1.47 10.21 26.33
N ASN A 85 -2.32 10.76 25.44
CA ASN A 85 -3.66 10.27 25.20
C ASN A 85 -3.66 9.06 24.25
N THR A 86 -4.68 8.22 24.43
CA THR A 86 -5.04 7.13 23.53
C THR A 86 -6.12 7.61 22.56
N PHE A 87 -6.14 7.07 21.36
CA PHE A 87 -7.08 7.41 20.29
C PHE A 87 -7.68 6.14 19.70
N ASP A 88 -8.93 6.19 19.27
CA ASP A 88 -9.57 5.22 18.38
C ASP A 88 -9.60 5.75 16.94
N THR A 89 -9.61 7.08 16.77
CA THR A 89 -9.56 7.74 15.46
C THR A 89 -8.63 8.93 15.48
N ILE A 90 -8.07 9.27 14.31
CA ILE A 90 -7.35 10.53 14.09
C ILE A 90 -8.02 11.27 12.94
N THR A 91 -8.39 12.53 13.19
CA THR A 91 -9.07 13.37 12.19
C THR A 91 -8.17 14.47 11.63
N VAL A 92 -7.24 14.98 12.43
CA VAL A 92 -6.30 16.03 12.00
C VAL A 92 -4.91 15.76 12.52
N LEU A 93 -3.96 15.84 11.61
CA LEU A 93 -2.53 16.00 11.89
C LEU A 93 -2.06 17.31 11.26
N SER A 94 -1.44 18.17 12.05
CA SER A 94 -0.95 19.45 11.55
C SER A 94 0.27 19.91 12.33
N SER A 95 1.13 20.72 11.69
CA SER A 95 2.21 21.41 12.35
C SER A 95 1.98 22.91 12.30
N GLY A 96 1.95 23.55 13.46
CA GLY A 96 1.85 25.01 13.57
C GLY A 96 3.20 25.71 13.52
N TYR A 97 4.29 24.99 13.76
CA TYR A 97 5.67 25.45 13.66
C TYR A 97 6.55 24.27 13.28
N TYR A 98 7.46 24.48 12.33
CA TYR A 98 8.46 23.49 11.93
C TYR A 98 9.65 24.18 11.27
N GLU A 99 10.84 23.66 11.50
CA GLU A 99 12.01 24.03 10.73
C GLU A 99 11.86 23.60 9.27
N SER A 100 12.41 24.39 8.34
CA SER A 100 12.34 24.08 6.92
C SER A 100 12.90 22.70 6.62
N GLY A 101 12.11 21.88 5.91
CA GLY A 101 12.47 20.52 5.55
C GLY A 101 12.42 19.52 6.71
N ALA A 102 11.72 19.81 7.80
CA ALA A 102 11.51 18.84 8.88
C ALA A 102 10.75 17.62 8.37
N LEU A 103 11.33 16.44 8.57
CA LEU A 103 10.73 15.14 8.26
C LEU A 103 10.08 14.56 9.50
N LEU A 104 8.89 14.04 9.31
CA LEU A 104 8.09 13.39 10.35
C LEU A 104 7.76 11.95 9.96
N GLU A 105 7.83 11.08 10.93
CA GLU A 105 7.27 9.73 10.87
C GLU A 105 6.35 9.53 12.07
N ILE A 106 5.10 9.16 11.81
CA ILE A 106 4.07 8.98 12.83
C ILE A 106 3.50 7.57 12.67
N GLY A 107 3.69 6.76 13.70
CA GLY A 107 3.19 5.39 13.77
C GLY A 107 2.20 5.19 14.92
N ALA A 108 1.39 4.13 14.83
CA ALA A 108 0.55 3.67 15.92
C ALA A 108 1.33 2.73 16.83
N VAL A 109 1.16 2.90 18.15
CA VAL A 109 1.74 2.03 19.18
C VAL A 109 0.68 1.67 20.22
N ASP A 110 0.87 0.54 20.89
CA ASP A 110 0.05 0.14 22.01
C ASP A 110 0.35 0.93 23.31
N ALA A 111 -0.29 0.57 24.40
CA ALA A 111 -0.14 1.24 25.68
C ALA A 111 1.29 1.16 26.26
N VAL A 112 2.08 0.16 25.83
CA VAL A 112 3.46 -0.06 26.28
C VAL A 112 4.51 0.46 25.26
N GLY A 113 4.07 1.02 24.14
CA GLY A 113 4.93 1.62 23.12
C GLY A 113 5.38 0.67 22.01
N MET A 114 4.79 -0.53 21.91
CA MET A 114 5.08 -1.46 20.83
C MET A 114 4.32 -1.08 19.56
N PRO A 115 4.98 -1.11 18.38
CA PRO A 115 4.32 -0.79 17.12
C PRO A 115 3.10 -1.69 16.84
N ILE A 116 1.99 -1.07 16.47
CA ILE A 116 0.79 -1.76 15.98
C ILE A 116 0.83 -1.77 14.46
N THR A 117 0.61 -2.94 13.86
CA THR A 117 0.42 -3.09 12.43
C THR A 117 -1.05 -3.33 12.11
N TRP A 118 -1.51 -2.79 10.99
CA TRP A 118 -2.89 -3.03 10.53
C TRP A 118 -2.95 -3.22 9.02
N LYS A 119 -4.02 -3.87 8.58
CA LYS A 119 -4.28 -4.12 7.16
C LYS A 119 -4.91 -2.89 6.53
N GLN A 120 -4.21 -2.26 5.61
CA GLN A 120 -4.72 -1.16 4.79
C GLN A 120 -5.19 -1.69 3.43
N THR A 121 -6.38 -1.27 3.01
CA THR A 121 -6.95 -1.62 1.71
C THR A 121 -6.81 -0.46 0.73
N TYR A 122 -6.32 -0.76 -0.47
CA TYR A 122 -6.17 0.18 -1.57
C TYR A 122 -6.96 -0.28 -2.78
N GLY A 123 -7.53 0.62 -3.55
CA GLY A 123 -8.28 0.32 -4.76
C GLY A 123 -9.73 0.79 -4.71
N PRO A 124 -10.58 0.29 -5.60
CA PRO A 124 -10.28 -0.75 -6.61
C PRO A 124 -9.42 -0.23 -7.77
N TYR A 125 -8.50 -1.04 -8.22
CA TYR A 125 -7.69 -0.81 -9.42
C TYR A 125 -8.20 -1.64 -10.58
N ARG A 126 -8.08 -1.11 -11.81
CA ARG A 126 -8.41 -1.88 -13.02
C ARG A 126 -7.27 -2.85 -13.33
N ALA A 127 -7.63 -4.09 -13.64
CA ALA A 127 -6.65 -5.11 -13.96
C ALA A 127 -7.14 -6.08 -15.03
N GLU A 128 -6.20 -6.64 -15.75
CA GLU A 128 -6.34 -7.90 -16.46
C GLU A 128 -5.79 -9.00 -15.54
N PHE A 129 -6.57 -10.03 -15.30
CA PHE A 129 -6.22 -11.14 -14.44
C PHE A 129 -6.63 -12.45 -15.13
N GLY A 130 -5.74 -13.41 -15.17
CA GLY A 130 -6.02 -14.68 -15.82
C GLY A 130 -5.08 -15.78 -15.37
N GLN A 131 -5.58 -16.99 -15.39
CA GLN A 131 -4.77 -18.18 -15.14
C GLN A 131 -3.87 -18.44 -16.35
N MET A 132 -2.60 -18.72 -16.10
CA MET A 132 -1.71 -19.24 -17.11
C MET A 132 -2.04 -20.73 -17.35
N GLY A 133 -2.07 -21.15 -18.60
CA GLY A 133 -2.39 -22.51 -18.98
C GLY A 133 -1.29 -23.20 -19.78
N GLY A 134 -1.38 -24.55 -19.85
CA GLY A 134 -0.51 -25.36 -20.69
C GLY A 134 0.92 -25.50 -20.19
N MET A 135 1.80 -25.96 -21.09
CA MET A 135 3.21 -26.23 -20.77
C MET A 135 3.97 -24.98 -20.32
N SER A 136 3.63 -23.82 -20.86
CA SER A 136 4.24 -22.53 -20.45
C SER A 136 4.01 -22.21 -18.98
N ALA A 137 2.82 -22.50 -18.45
CA ALA A 137 2.51 -22.29 -17.05
C ALA A 137 3.35 -23.20 -16.14
N GLN A 138 3.53 -24.45 -16.52
CA GLN A 138 4.33 -25.41 -15.75
C GLN A 138 5.83 -25.03 -15.75
N VAL A 139 6.35 -24.60 -16.89
CA VAL A 139 7.75 -24.13 -17.01
C VAL A 139 7.96 -22.90 -16.12
N GLU A 140 7.03 -21.93 -16.15
CA GLU A 140 7.13 -20.72 -15.35
C GLU A 140 6.95 -21.01 -13.84
N ALA A 141 6.01 -21.88 -13.48
CA ALA A 141 5.85 -22.31 -12.07
C ALA A 141 7.12 -22.97 -11.53
N ASN A 142 7.77 -23.82 -12.32
CA ASN A 142 9.04 -24.44 -11.95
C ASN A 142 10.18 -23.43 -11.84
N ALA A 143 10.27 -22.47 -12.76
CA ALA A 143 11.27 -21.39 -12.72
C ALA A 143 11.11 -20.48 -11.48
N LEU A 144 9.89 -20.31 -11.01
CA LEU A 144 9.57 -19.56 -9.79
C LEU A 144 9.63 -20.41 -8.51
N GLY A 145 9.97 -21.69 -8.61
CA GLY A 145 10.03 -22.62 -7.47
C GLY A 145 8.66 -22.97 -6.85
N LEU A 146 7.59 -22.79 -7.61
CA LEU A 146 6.21 -22.91 -7.12
C LEU A 146 5.64 -24.34 -7.26
N GLY A 147 6.37 -25.25 -7.91
CA GLY A 147 5.95 -26.64 -8.12
C GLY A 147 4.63 -26.73 -8.88
N SER A 148 3.60 -27.32 -8.26
CA SER A 148 2.27 -27.50 -8.86
C SER A 148 1.30 -26.33 -8.60
N LYS A 149 1.73 -25.22 -8.00
CA LYS A 149 0.84 -24.07 -7.76
C LYS A 149 0.39 -23.45 -9.08
N ILE A 150 -0.87 -23.05 -9.12
CA ILE A 150 -1.45 -22.35 -10.28
C ILE A 150 -0.91 -20.93 -10.30
N VAL A 151 -0.29 -20.55 -11.41
CA VAL A 151 0.23 -19.21 -11.65
C VAL A 151 -0.78 -18.40 -12.44
N HIS A 152 -1.01 -17.18 -11.97
CA HIS A 152 -1.83 -16.19 -12.64
C HIS A 152 -0.96 -15.06 -13.17
N TYR A 153 -1.26 -14.57 -14.36
CA TYR A 153 -0.71 -13.30 -14.81
C TYR A 153 -1.60 -12.16 -14.36
N VAL A 154 -0.98 -11.04 -14.03
CA VAL A 154 -1.65 -9.83 -13.59
C VAL A 154 -1.08 -8.64 -14.36
N ARG A 155 -1.96 -7.84 -14.97
CA ARG A 155 -1.63 -6.51 -15.45
C ARG A 155 -2.53 -5.53 -14.76
N ILE A 156 -1.97 -4.49 -14.16
CA ILE A 156 -2.69 -3.56 -13.31
C ILE A 156 -2.26 -2.12 -13.59
N GLU A 157 -3.14 -1.18 -13.36
CA GLU A 157 -2.88 0.25 -13.50
C GLU A 157 -1.60 0.67 -12.75
N ARG A 158 -0.80 1.55 -13.38
CA ARG A 158 0.46 2.05 -12.82
C ARG A 158 0.34 2.66 -11.42
N ARG A 159 -0.80 3.29 -11.10
CA ARG A 159 -1.03 3.95 -9.81
C ARG A 159 -1.23 2.98 -8.63
N ALA A 160 -1.34 1.68 -8.90
CA ALA A 160 -1.47 0.67 -7.87
C ALA A 160 -0.20 0.62 -6.99
N PRO A 161 -0.31 0.66 -5.66
CA PRO A 161 0.83 0.69 -4.75
C PRO A 161 1.41 -0.71 -4.55
N LEU A 162 2.14 -1.21 -5.55
CA LEU A 162 2.68 -2.56 -5.55
C LEU A 162 3.87 -2.70 -4.59
N SER A 163 3.96 -3.87 -3.94
CA SER A 163 5.11 -4.31 -3.13
C SER A 163 5.09 -5.84 -3.02
N LYS A 164 6.24 -6.46 -2.75
CA LYS A 164 6.34 -7.93 -2.67
C LYS A 164 5.61 -8.52 -1.47
N ASP A 165 5.41 -7.75 -0.43
CA ASP A 165 4.71 -8.09 0.81
C ASP A 165 3.19 -7.87 0.75
N MET A 166 2.68 -7.35 -0.37
CA MET A 166 1.25 -7.14 -0.53
C MET A 166 0.51 -8.46 -0.73
N THR A 167 -0.76 -8.47 -0.34
CA THR A 167 -1.74 -9.44 -0.81
C THR A 167 -2.83 -8.72 -1.59
N PHE A 168 -3.59 -9.42 -2.41
CA PHE A 168 -4.70 -8.80 -3.13
C PHE A 168 -5.85 -9.77 -3.38
N SER A 169 -7.05 -9.23 -3.56
CA SER A 169 -8.22 -9.95 -4.07
C SER A 169 -8.62 -9.43 -5.44
N VAL A 170 -9.33 -10.25 -6.17
CA VAL A 170 -9.81 -9.97 -7.52
C VAL A 170 -11.31 -10.25 -7.56
N ASN A 171 -12.11 -9.30 -8.03
CA ASN A 171 -13.55 -9.54 -8.19
C ASN A 171 -13.82 -10.68 -9.16
N GLY A 172 -14.79 -11.53 -8.82
CA GLY A 172 -15.09 -12.77 -9.54
C GLY A 172 -14.22 -13.96 -9.12
N TYR A 173 -13.32 -13.77 -8.15
CA TYR A 173 -12.56 -14.81 -7.46
C TYR A 173 -12.80 -14.67 -5.95
N ASP A 174 -14.06 -14.70 -5.58
CA ASP A 174 -14.50 -14.44 -4.21
C ASP A 174 -13.82 -15.42 -3.24
N ASP A 175 -13.50 -14.93 -2.05
CA ASP A 175 -12.80 -15.66 -0.99
C ASP A 175 -11.37 -16.13 -1.33
N GLN A 176 -10.79 -15.64 -2.43
CA GLN A 176 -9.41 -15.95 -2.78
C GLN A 176 -8.51 -14.73 -2.58
N ILE A 177 -7.42 -14.95 -1.86
CA ILE A 177 -6.35 -13.99 -1.69
C ILE A 177 -5.15 -14.46 -2.50
N PHE A 178 -4.52 -13.53 -3.20
CA PHE A 178 -3.37 -13.77 -4.05
C PHE A 178 -2.14 -13.06 -3.51
N VAL A 179 -0.97 -13.63 -3.80
CA VAL A 179 0.34 -13.05 -3.47
C VAL A 179 1.18 -12.93 -4.74
N PRO A 180 1.96 -11.85 -4.91
CA PRO A 180 2.93 -11.74 -5.98
C PRO A 180 4.04 -12.78 -5.81
N VAL A 181 4.48 -13.37 -6.92
CA VAL A 181 5.57 -14.37 -6.94
C VAL A 181 6.68 -14.03 -7.93
N SER A 182 6.52 -12.96 -8.69
CA SER A 182 7.56 -12.40 -9.56
C SER A 182 7.85 -10.94 -9.23
N ASP A 183 8.89 -10.40 -9.85
CA ASP A 183 9.12 -8.96 -9.88
C ASP A 183 8.03 -8.25 -10.67
N PHE A 184 7.89 -6.93 -10.42
CA PHE A 184 6.95 -6.07 -11.12
C PHE A 184 7.62 -5.49 -12.35
N GLU A 185 7.11 -5.85 -13.51
CA GLU A 185 7.61 -5.36 -14.79
C GLU A 185 6.80 -4.14 -15.25
N ASN A 186 7.49 -3.07 -15.61
CA ASN A 186 6.84 -1.91 -16.23
C ASN A 186 6.62 -2.20 -17.72
N ILE A 187 5.38 -2.43 -18.11
CA ILE A 187 5.01 -2.55 -19.51
C ILE A 187 4.79 -1.15 -20.06
N SER A 188 5.85 -0.56 -20.62
CA SER A 188 5.74 0.66 -21.39
C SER A 188 5.43 0.33 -22.85
N THR A 189 4.26 0.71 -23.31
CA THR A 189 4.00 0.84 -24.76
C THR A 189 4.74 2.05 -25.33
N PRO A 190 5.05 2.09 -26.66
CA PRO A 190 5.82 3.17 -27.27
C PRO A 190 5.36 4.58 -26.91
N PRO A 191 6.23 5.61 -26.98
CA PRO A 191 6.13 6.86 -26.21
C PRO A 191 4.88 7.71 -26.40
N ASN A 192 3.95 7.33 -27.26
CA ASN A 192 2.76 8.12 -27.56
C ASN A 192 1.41 7.48 -27.16
N TYR A 193 1.41 6.35 -26.46
CA TYR A 193 0.18 5.69 -26.01
C TYR A 193 0.31 5.25 -24.56
N ILE A 194 -0.34 5.99 -23.67
CA ILE A 194 -0.49 5.70 -22.26
C ILE A 194 -1.76 4.82 -22.12
N PRO A 195 -1.76 3.79 -21.26
CA PRO A 195 -1.30 3.81 -19.87
C PRO A 195 -0.11 2.88 -19.61
N GLN A 196 0.81 3.36 -18.79
CA GLN A 196 1.84 2.54 -18.20
C GLN A 196 1.19 1.59 -17.20
N GLU A 197 1.46 0.32 -17.38
CA GLU A 197 0.91 -0.77 -16.58
C GLU A 197 2.04 -1.51 -15.89
N TRP A 198 1.70 -2.13 -14.77
CA TRP A 198 2.56 -3.11 -14.14
C TRP A 198 2.10 -4.51 -14.51
N ALA A 199 3.04 -5.40 -14.83
CA ALA A 199 2.78 -6.82 -14.97
C ALA A 199 3.57 -7.61 -13.94
N PHE A 200 2.97 -8.68 -13.45
CA PHE A 200 3.61 -9.61 -12.53
C PHE A 200 2.88 -10.96 -12.52
N ARG A 201 3.50 -11.94 -11.87
CA ARG A 201 2.90 -13.25 -11.62
C ARG A 201 2.44 -13.35 -10.17
N ALA A 202 1.35 -14.07 -9.98
CA ALA A 202 0.74 -14.29 -8.67
C ALA A 202 0.26 -15.72 -8.50
N THR A 203 0.20 -16.19 -7.26
CA THR A 203 -0.47 -17.42 -6.88
C THR A 203 -1.52 -17.16 -5.81
N LYS A 204 -2.46 -18.09 -5.66
CA LYS A 204 -3.36 -18.08 -4.51
C LYS A 204 -2.55 -18.27 -3.22
N LYS A 205 -2.78 -17.41 -2.23
CA LYS A 205 -2.23 -17.59 -0.88
C LYS A 205 -2.85 -18.86 -0.29
N GLN A 206 -2.01 -19.76 0.21
CA GLN A 206 -2.47 -20.95 0.94
C GLN A 206 -2.52 -20.63 2.43
N ASP A 207 -3.46 -21.28 3.16
CA ASP A 207 -3.50 -21.21 4.61
C ASP A 207 -2.21 -21.85 5.15
N GLY A 208 -1.35 -21.03 5.77
CA GLY A 208 -0.02 -21.42 6.24
C GLY A 208 1.17 -20.77 5.52
N ASP A 209 0.94 -20.02 4.45
CA ASP A 209 1.95 -19.14 3.86
C ASP A 209 2.01 -17.83 4.71
N GLU A 210 2.85 -17.82 5.76
CA GLU A 210 3.22 -16.62 6.53
C GLU A 210 4.38 -15.86 5.86
#